data_c436aac059bc1d2ac6c760cc353b8ee2
#
_entry.id   c436aac059bc1d2ac6c760cc353b8ee2
#
_cell.length_a   1.000
_cell.length_b   1.000
_cell.length_c   1.000
_cell.angle_alpha   90.00
_cell.angle_beta   90.00
_cell.angle_gamma   90.00
#
_symmetry.space_group_name_H-M   'P 1'
#
loop_
_entity.id
_entity.type
_entity.pdbx_description
1 polymer ?
#
loop_
_entity_poly.entity_id
_entity_poly.type
_entity_poly.pdbx_seq_one_letter_code
_entity_poly.pdbx_strand_id
1 'polypeptide(L)'
;MSTKTVIHTIMERLSILCPEGYALGLNISLHSPRFLIQTYAKSWAEEYAREGLLVFDPTVIWAVSSTGWKRWSEFSEDHDSKNMLKRAASHGLHYGVVASVHGSDNH
;
A
#
# COMPACT_ATOMS: atom_id res chain seq x y z
N MET A 1 -7.58 14.17 -20.49
CA MET A 1 -8.20 13.19 -19.59
C MET A 1 -8.06 13.69 -18.16
N SER A 2 -9.13 13.66 -17.39
CA SER A 2 -9.08 14.13 -16.01
C SER A 2 -8.35 13.15 -15.10
N THR A 3 -7.80 13.65 -14.01
CA THR A 3 -7.17 12.83 -12.99
C THR A 3 -8.14 11.77 -12.45
N LYS A 4 -9.40 12.15 -12.25
CA LYS A 4 -10.43 11.25 -11.77
C LYS A 4 -10.65 10.07 -12.72
N THR A 5 -10.67 10.32 -14.03
CA THR A 5 -10.83 9.28 -15.04
C THR A 5 -9.63 8.32 -15.05
N VAL A 6 -8.42 8.86 -14.94
CA VAL A 6 -7.20 8.05 -14.90
C VAL A 6 -7.20 7.14 -13.66
N ILE A 7 -7.53 7.70 -12.50
CA ILE A 7 -7.59 6.93 -11.25
C ILE A 7 -8.62 5.81 -11.38
N HIS A 8 -9.78 6.10 -11.93
CA HIS A 8 -10.85 5.11 -12.09
C HIS A 8 -10.41 3.95 -12.97
N THR A 9 -9.70 4.25 -14.08
CA THR A 9 -9.18 3.24 -14.98
C THR A 9 -8.15 2.34 -14.28
N ILE A 10 -7.27 2.95 -13.49
CA ILE A 10 -6.27 2.21 -12.72
C ILE A 10 -6.96 1.27 -11.72
N MET A 11 -7.96 1.76 -11.02
CA MET A 11 -8.71 0.96 -10.04
C MET A 11 -9.39 -0.25 -10.69
N GLU A 12 -9.97 -0.07 -11.87
CA GLU A 12 -10.60 -1.17 -12.59
C GLU A 12 -9.58 -2.26 -12.92
N ARG A 13 -8.39 -1.88 -13.39
CA ARG A 13 -7.34 -2.83 -13.73
C ARG A 13 -6.80 -3.55 -12.50
N LEU A 14 -6.60 -2.81 -11.41
CA LEU A 14 -6.12 -3.39 -10.16
C LEU A 14 -7.12 -4.37 -9.58
N SER A 15 -8.41 -4.11 -9.72
CA SER A 15 -9.44 -5.04 -9.24
C SER A 15 -9.36 -6.41 -9.92
N ILE A 16 -8.93 -6.43 -11.18
CA ILE A 16 -8.75 -7.69 -11.92
C ILE A 16 -7.46 -8.39 -11.49
N LEU A 17 -6.37 -7.62 -11.35
CA LEU A 17 -5.04 -8.18 -11.07
C LEU A 17 -4.84 -8.55 -9.61
N CYS A 18 -5.58 -7.92 -8.71
CA CYS A 18 -5.40 -8.07 -7.27
C CYS A 18 -6.70 -8.50 -6.61
N PRO A 19 -7.12 -9.78 -6.77
CA PRO A 19 -8.39 -10.24 -6.22
C PRO A 19 -8.48 -10.19 -4.70
N GLU A 20 -7.35 -10.22 -4.00
CA GLU A 20 -7.32 -10.14 -2.53
C GLU A 20 -7.32 -8.69 -2.04
N GLY A 21 -7.28 -7.73 -2.95
CA GLY A 21 -7.34 -6.32 -2.62
C GLY A 21 -6.06 -5.56 -2.97
N TYR A 22 -6.17 -4.24 -2.90
CA TYR A 22 -5.04 -3.34 -3.15
C TYR A 22 -5.22 -2.06 -2.36
N ALA A 23 -4.15 -1.31 -2.24
CA ALA A 23 -4.20 0.06 -1.74
C ALA A 23 -3.55 0.97 -2.78
N LEU A 24 -4.15 2.13 -2.99
CA LEU A 24 -3.65 3.14 -3.93
C LEU A 24 -3.51 4.45 -3.18
N GLY A 25 -2.31 4.99 -3.16
CA GLY A 25 -2.03 6.25 -2.49
C GLY A 25 -1.47 7.29 -3.45
N LEU A 26 -1.90 8.52 -3.29
CA LEU A 26 -1.41 9.66 -4.06
C LEU A 26 -0.87 10.72 -3.12
N ASN A 27 0.28 11.30 -3.47
CA ASN A 27 0.93 12.34 -2.68
C ASN A 27 1.13 11.89 -1.23
N ILE A 28 1.60 10.65 -1.08
CA ILE A 28 1.73 10.02 0.23
C ILE A 28 2.94 10.57 0.97
N SER A 29 2.74 10.96 2.22
CA SER A 29 3.79 11.13 3.20
C SER A 29 3.42 10.29 4.42
N LEU A 30 4.37 10.01 5.30
CA LEU A 30 4.10 9.20 6.49
C LEU A 30 3.12 9.89 7.45
N HIS A 31 2.99 11.19 7.34
CA HIS A 31 2.17 11.99 8.27
C HIS A 31 0.81 12.37 7.72
N SER A 32 0.69 12.50 6.40
CA SER A 32 -0.53 13.06 5.81
C SER A 32 -0.70 12.63 4.36
N PRO A 33 -1.16 11.39 4.12
CA PRO A 33 -1.49 10.98 2.75
C PRO A 33 -2.69 11.81 2.27
N ARG A 34 -2.57 12.41 1.09
CA ARG A 34 -3.65 13.25 0.53
C ARG A 34 -4.80 12.41 -0.02
N PHE A 35 -4.47 11.23 -0.51
CA PHE A 35 -5.47 10.38 -1.13
C PHE A 35 -5.06 8.93 -0.91
N LEU A 36 -5.92 8.18 -0.28
CA LEU A 36 -5.68 6.76 -0.02
C LEU A 36 -6.97 5.98 -0.21
N ILE A 37 -6.93 5.00 -1.11
CA ILE A 37 -8.03 4.06 -1.31
C ILE A 37 -7.49 2.67 -1.04
N GLN A 38 -8.29 1.84 -0.38
CA GLN A 38 -7.95 0.44 -0.21
C GLN A 38 -9.19 -0.43 -0.37
N THR A 39 -8.98 -1.65 -0.83
CA THR A 39 -10.06 -2.61 -1.08
C THR A 39 -9.85 -3.92 -0.33
N TYR A 40 -8.96 -3.95 0.64
CA TYR A 40 -8.69 -5.15 1.44
C TYR A 40 -9.89 -5.55 2.29
N ALA A 41 -9.85 -6.79 2.80
CA ALA A 41 -10.88 -7.28 3.71
C ALA A 41 -11.06 -6.31 4.87
N LYS A 42 -12.33 -6.13 5.28
CA LYS A 42 -12.68 -5.20 6.35
C LYS A 42 -11.91 -5.49 7.64
N SER A 43 -11.73 -6.77 7.97
CA SER A 43 -11.00 -7.16 9.18
C SER A 43 -9.57 -6.66 9.19
N TRP A 44 -8.88 -6.73 8.04
CA TRP A 44 -7.52 -6.22 7.93
C TRP A 44 -7.49 -4.69 7.97
N ALA A 45 -8.38 -4.05 7.23
CA ALA A 45 -8.46 -2.59 7.21
C ALA A 45 -8.71 -2.03 8.62
N GLU A 46 -9.58 -2.67 9.39
CA GLU A 46 -9.87 -2.27 10.78
C GLU A 46 -8.67 -2.46 11.70
N GLU A 47 -7.97 -3.58 11.60
CA GLU A 47 -6.77 -3.82 12.40
C GLU A 47 -5.68 -2.81 12.06
N TYR A 48 -5.46 -2.57 10.78
CA TYR A 48 -4.45 -1.64 10.29
C TYR A 48 -4.69 -0.23 10.83
N ALA A 49 -5.95 0.22 10.79
CA ALA A 49 -6.32 1.54 11.32
C ALA A 49 -6.24 1.59 12.84
N ARG A 50 -6.78 0.58 13.51
CA ARG A 50 -6.82 0.53 14.98
C ARG A 50 -5.42 0.53 15.60
N GLU A 51 -4.51 -0.19 14.98
CA GLU A 51 -3.14 -0.33 15.49
C GLU A 51 -2.19 0.75 14.95
N GLY A 52 -2.69 1.68 14.14
CA GLY A 52 -1.87 2.76 13.58
C GLY A 52 -0.70 2.26 12.74
N LEU A 53 -0.91 1.22 11.95
CA LEU A 53 0.16 0.53 11.25
C LEU A 53 0.78 1.32 10.10
N LEU A 54 0.12 2.37 9.61
CA LEU A 54 0.60 3.13 8.45
C LEU A 54 2.05 3.61 8.61
N VAL A 55 2.37 4.18 9.76
CA VAL A 55 3.71 4.73 10.01
C VAL A 55 4.77 3.67 10.27
N PHE A 56 4.34 2.42 10.49
CA PHE A 56 5.23 1.27 10.72
C PHE A 56 5.27 0.31 9.54
N ASP A 57 4.47 0.57 8.52
CA ASP A 57 4.33 -0.32 7.37
C ASP A 57 5.58 -0.26 6.49
N PRO A 58 6.35 -1.35 6.39
CA PRO A 58 7.59 -1.33 5.61
C PRO A 58 7.34 -1.04 4.13
N THR A 59 6.18 -1.42 3.59
CA THR A 59 5.87 -1.17 2.18
C THR A 59 5.64 0.33 1.94
N VAL A 60 4.98 1.02 2.86
CA VAL A 60 4.76 2.48 2.76
C VAL A 60 6.07 3.23 2.96
N ILE A 61 6.85 2.85 3.96
CA ILE A 61 8.15 3.47 4.21
C ILE A 61 9.04 3.37 2.97
N TRP A 62 9.09 2.19 2.38
CA TRP A 62 9.85 1.99 1.15
C TRP A 62 9.31 2.86 0.00
N ALA A 63 7.99 2.89 -0.17
CA ALA A 63 7.35 3.59 -1.28
C ALA A 63 7.59 5.11 -1.25
N VAL A 64 7.62 5.73 -0.07
CA VAL A 64 7.82 7.18 0.01
C VAL A 64 9.28 7.57 -0.26
N SER A 65 10.22 6.64 -0.15
CA SER A 65 11.65 6.92 -0.32
C SER A 65 12.25 6.28 -1.57
N SER A 66 11.47 5.51 -2.34
CA SER A 66 12.00 4.70 -3.43
C SER A 66 11.10 4.78 -4.66
N THR A 67 11.67 4.41 -5.82
CA THR A 67 10.93 4.31 -7.07
C THR A 67 11.13 2.91 -7.63
N GLY A 68 10.11 2.35 -8.25
CA GLY A 68 10.15 1.01 -8.83
C GLY A 68 9.16 0.10 -8.15
N TRP A 69 9.51 -1.17 -8.02
CA TRP A 69 8.62 -2.13 -7.38
C TRP A 69 9.42 -3.16 -6.59
N LYS A 70 8.74 -3.76 -5.62
CA LYS A 70 9.35 -4.74 -4.73
C LYS A 70 8.28 -5.71 -4.26
N ARG A 71 8.63 -7.01 -4.15
CA ARG A 71 7.72 -7.99 -3.58
C ARG A 71 7.74 -7.91 -2.06
N TRP A 72 6.62 -8.23 -1.43
CA TRP A 72 6.53 -8.26 0.03
C TRP A 72 7.55 -9.25 0.63
N SER A 73 7.80 -10.36 -0.07
CA SER A 73 8.75 -11.37 0.39
C SER A 73 10.20 -10.87 0.44
N GLU A 74 10.49 -9.75 -0.21
CA GLU A 74 11.84 -9.18 -0.22
C GLU A 74 12.11 -8.23 0.96
N PHE A 75 11.08 -7.95 1.77
CA PHE A 75 11.27 -7.11 2.96
C PHE A 75 11.80 -7.95 4.12
N SER A 76 12.84 -7.44 4.78
CA SER A 76 13.43 -8.08 5.95
C SER A 76 12.51 -7.97 7.17
N GLU A 77 12.44 -9.03 7.97
CA GLU A 77 11.68 -8.99 9.23
C GLU A 77 12.22 -7.94 10.19
N ASP A 78 13.52 -7.63 10.11
CA ASP A 78 14.15 -6.61 10.94
C ASP A 78 13.60 -5.22 10.67
N HIS A 79 13.04 -4.98 9.48
CA HIS A 79 12.45 -3.71 9.10
C HIS A 79 10.94 -3.67 9.29
N ASP A 80 10.37 -4.71 9.87
CA ASP A 80 8.93 -4.82 10.11
C ASP A 80 8.66 -4.93 11.62
N SER A 81 8.90 -3.84 12.32
CA SER A 81 8.87 -3.81 13.79
C SER A 81 7.53 -4.20 14.41
N LYS A 82 6.43 -4.06 13.66
CA LYS A 82 5.09 -4.41 14.13
C LYS A 82 4.58 -5.72 13.55
N ASN A 83 5.44 -6.46 12.86
CA ASN A 83 5.06 -7.70 12.18
C ASN A 83 3.88 -7.50 11.23
N MET A 84 3.87 -6.37 10.51
CA MET A 84 2.75 -5.97 9.67
C MET A 84 2.46 -7.01 8.59
N LEU A 85 3.51 -7.55 7.94
CA LEU A 85 3.33 -8.54 6.89
C LEU A 85 2.79 -9.87 7.42
N LYS A 86 3.18 -10.28 8.63
CA LYS A 86 2.61 -11.47 9.28
C LYS A 86 1.17 -11.26 9.68
N ARG A 87 0.84 -10.05 10.15
CA ARG A 87 -0.55 -9.69 10.47
C ARG A 87 -1.43 -9.73 9.23
N ALA A 88 -0.92 -9.17 8.11
CA ALA A 88 -1.64 -9.21 6.85
C ALA A 88 -1.88 -10.66 6.40
N ALA A 89 -0.89 -11.52 6.55
CA ALA A 89 -1.01 -12.93 6.19
C ALA A 89 -2.12 -13.63 6.99
N SER A 90 -2.30 -13.27 8.25
CA SER A 90 -3.38 -13.84 9.07
C SER A 90 -4.78 -13.44 8.58
N HIS A 91 -4.87 -12.43 7.71
CA HIS A 91 -6.10 -12.03 7.04
C HIS A 91 -6.15 -12.51 5.58
N GLY A 92 -5.29 -13.46 5.21
CA GLY A 92 -5.28 -14.05 3.86
C GLY A 92 -4.35 -13.34 2.87
N LEU A 93 -3.64 -12.31 3.28
CA LEU A 93 -2.75 -11.55 2.41
C LEU A 93 -1.31 -12.05 2.54
N HIS A 94 -1.02 -13.18 1.86
CA HIS A 94 0.28 -13.84 1.97
C HIS A 94 1.32 -13.32 0.98
N TYR A 95 0.87 -12.80 -0.15
CA TYR A 95 1.75 -12.36 -1.24
C TYR A 95 1.35 -10.96 -1.67
N GLY A 96 2.31 -10.15 -1.99
CA GLY A 96 2.02 -8.82 -2.46
C GLY A 96 3.20 -8.16 -3.13
N VAL A 97 2.92 -7.05 -3.78
CA VAL A 97 3.89 -6.20 -4.45
C VAL A 97 3.59 -4.77 -4.07
N VAL A 98 4.62 -4.00 -3.85
CA VAL A 98 4.51 -2.55 -3.73
C VAL A 98 5.21 -1.92 -4.93
N ALA A 99 4.60 -0.88 -5.48
CA ALA A 99 5.19 -0.11 -6.56
C ALA A 99 5.06 1.37 -6.22
N SER A 100 6.07 2.13 -6.59
CA SER A 100 6.12 3.56 -6.30
C SER A 100 6.69 4.33 -7.47
N VAL A 101 6.07 5.47 -7.75
CA VAL A 101 6.51 6.41 -8.78
C VAL A 101 6.48 7.79 -8.17
N HIS A 102 7.51 8.57 -8.42
CA HIS A 102 7.59 9.95 -7.96
C HIS A 102 7.41 10.90 -9.13
N GLY A 103 6.57 11.91 -8.95
CA GLY A 103 6.38 12.93 -9.95
C GLY A 103 7.55 13.90 -10.00
N SER A 104 7.52 14.80 -10.99
CA SER A 104 8.58 15.79 -11.21
C SER A 104 8.74 16.76 -10.04
N ASP A 105 7.73 16.89 -9.21
CA ASP A 105 7.71 17.74 -8.02
C ASP A 105 8.01 16.96 -6.74
N ASN A 106 8.37 15.70 -6.83
CA ASN A 106 8.67 14.79 -5.71
C ASN A 106 7.51 14.56 -4.74
N HIS A 107 6.31 14.63 -5.23
CA HIS A 107 5.13 14.33 -4.42
C HIS A 107 4.50 13.00 -4.77
#